data_ff8dd2d936b4e1c094c61850adc11ceb
#
_entry.id   ff8dd2d936b4e1c094c61850adc11ceb
#
_cell.length_a   1.000
_cell.length_b   1.000
_cell.length_c   1.000
_cell.angle_alpha   90.00
_cell.angle_beta   90.00
_cell.angle_gamma   90.00
#
_symmetry.space_group_name_H-M   'P 1'
#
loop_
_entity.id
_entity.type
_entity.pdbx_description
1 polymer ?
#
loop_
_entity_poly.entity_id
_entity_poly.type
_entity_poly.pdbx_seq_one_letter_code
_entity_poly.pdbx_strand_id
1 'polypeptide(L)'
;MIRRLRHNWRRVRLGTRLALGVGVLSLIVFAVVGTALTMYMRDYLQRQVSDQMKLVQTVQSKDAQVHGIVERKPYYGWYTAVYDVKGTTAKLREPSDVPDDTSALTALARTMAHSTTEISRTVTIDGEGTYRLRACQVDPGVVLVSAAPLADVQGTVRQLVTVQVVAFALALLVLVVIGRNLLRRGLRPLSDMATTAHGIASHDLTESAARLPLRAERGDGGPEVEELRTAFNTMLEHIDDSLAVRAEAEQRLRRFVADASHELRTPLMSVRGYADLFQYAAANVPEERDKHLARLRAEAARMGILLDDLLLLARLDAADVETPLRPEDADLVDLVGQAADAFRAGHRDHPLTVSVPESPVPLRVDPVRIRQVLDNLLTNAAVHTPAGTRVSVSLSVAAGTASVRIADAGPGIPEDDRARVFDRFYRVDKARTRDRGGSGLGLAVARSLAKAHGGTVELTSEPGATVFTVTIPLGAASSR
;
A
#
# COMPACT_ATOMS: atom_id res chain seq x y z
N MET A 1 -20.54 -34.70 -4.53
CA MET A 1 -20.76 -33.99 -3.25
C MET A 1 -19.57 -33.12 -2.85
N ILE A 2 -18.33 -33.57 -2.98
CA ILE A 2 -17.09 -32.82 -2.57
C ILE A 2 -16.85 -31.52 -3.37
N ARG A 3 -17.18 -31.45 -4.68
CA ARG A 3 -17.00 -30.23 -5.50
C ARG A 3 -17.94 -29.06 -5.11
N ARG A 4 -19.17 -29.35 -4.64
CA ARG A 4 -20.14 -28.33 -4.18
C ARG A 4 -19.74 -27.73 -2.82
N LEU A 5 -19.14 -28.55 -1.94
CA LEU A 5 -18.60 -28.09 -0.65
C LEU A 5 -17.42 -27.12 -0.83
N ARG A 6 -16.50 -27.36 -1.79
CA ARG A 6 -15.38 -26.47 -2.11
C ARG A 6 -15.82 -25.10 -2.64
N HIS A 7 -16.92 -25.01 -3.36
CA HIS A 7 -17.40 -23.74 -3.93
C HIS A 7 -18.03 -22.83 -2.87
N ASN A 8 -18.81 -23.38 -1.94
CA ASN A 8 -19.40 -22.63 -0.81
C ASN A 8 -18.33 -22.17 0.19
N TRP A 9 -17.24 -22.91 0.36
CA TRP A 9 -16.13 -22.55 1.25
C TRP A 9 -15.42 -21.26 0.82
N ARG A 10 -15.36 -20.96 -0.47
CA ARG A 10 -14.72 -19.73 -0.98
C ARG A 10 -15.50 -18.44 -0.66
N ARG A 11 -16.77 -18.53 -0.37
CA ARG A 11 -17.63 -17.39 -0.01
C ARG A 11 -17.65 -17.09 1.50
N VAL A 12 -17.12 -17.97 2.32
CA VAL A 12 -17.07 -17.78 3.78
C VAL A 12 -15.90 -16.87 4.13
N ARG A 13 -16.10 -15.88 5.02
CA ARG A 13 -15.08 -14.95 5.49
C ARG A 13 -13.88 -15.72 6.06
N LEU A 14 -12.66 -15.25 5.79
CA LEU A 14 -11.40 -15.89 6.18
C LEU A 14 -11.37 -16.28 7.67
N GLY A 15 -11.80 -15.37 8.54
CA GLY A 15 -11.88 -15.62 9.98
C GLY A 15 -12.77 -16.79 10.37
N THR A 16 -13.89 -17.01 9.66
CA THR A 16 -14.79 -18.15 9.93
C THR A 16 -14.17 -19.48 9.46
N ARG A 17 -13.39 -19.47 8.38
CA ARG A 17 -12.66 -20.67 7.91
C ARG A 17 -11.57 -21.08 8.89
N LEU A 18 -10.79 -20.12 9.38
CA LEU A 18 -9.75 -20.36 10.39
C LEU A 18 -10.35 -20.89 11.70
N ALA A 19 -11.43 -20.26 12.19
CA ALA A 19 -12.13 -20.71 13.40
C ALA A 19 -12.67 -22.14 13.25
N LEU A 20 -13.28 -22.49 12.09
CA LEU A 20 -13.74 -23.83 11.79
C LEU A 20 -12.57 -24.83 11.71
N GLY A 21 -11.47 -24.45 11.06
CA GLY A 21 -10.29 -25.33 10.97
C GLY A 21 -9.69 -25.65 12.33
N VAL A 22 -9.53 -24.64 13.19
CA VAL A 22 -9.04 -24.83 14.56
C VAL A 22 -10.04 -25.65 15.39
N GLY A 23 -11.35 -25.39 15.25
CA GLY A 23 -12.40 -26.15 15.92
C GLY A 23 -12.40 -27.64 15.55
N VAL A 24 -12.28 -27.95 14.26
CA VAL A 24 -12.21 -29.36 13.78
C VAL A 24 -10.92 -30.03 14.26
N LEU A 25 -9.78 -29.35 14.19
CA LEU A 25 -8.53 -29.89 14.67
C LEU A 25 -8.58 -30.18 16.18
N SER A 26 -9.11 -29.26 16.98
CA SER A 26 -9.30 -29.44 18.42
C SER A 26 -10.22 -30.61 18.72
N LEU A 27 -11.33 -30.77 17.97
CA LEU A 27 -12.24 -31.90 18.12
C LEU A 27 -11.54 -33.24 17.87
N ILE A 28 -10.72 -33.34 16.83
CA ILE A 28 -9.95 -34.54 16.51
C ILE A 28 -8.97 -34.86 17.64
N VAL A 29 -8.21 -33.86 18.11
CA VAL A 29 -7.26 -34.04 19.20
C VAL A 29 -7.96 -34.50 20.48
N PHE A 30 -9.07 -33.87 20.85
CA PHE A 30 -9.85 -34.25 22.03
C PHE A 30 -10.44 -35.67 21.90
N ALA A 31 -10.92 -36.04 20.71
CA ALA A 31 -11.42 -37.40 20.46
C ALA A 31 -10.31 -38.45 20.62
N VAL A 32 -9.13 -38.20 20.08
CA VAL A 32 -7.99 -39.12 20.18
C VAL A 32 -7.50 -39.23 21.62
N VAL A 33 -7.27 -38.11 22.29
CA VAL A 33 -6.78 -38.10 23.69
C VAL A 33 -7.83 -38.69 24.61
N GLY A 34 -9.11 -38.32 24.46
CA GLY A 34 -10.20 -38.86 25.28
C GLY A 34 -10.36 -40.37 25.12
N THR A 35 -10.29 -40.88 23.90
CA THR A 35 -10.36 -42.34 23.64
C THR A 35 -9.15 -43.06 24.25
N ALA A 36 -7.95 -42.54 24.03
CA ALA A 36 -6.73 -43.13 24.59
C ALA A 36 -6.77 -43.19 26.11
N LEU A 37 -7.19 -42.09 26.77
CA LEU A 37 -7.31 -42.02 28.23
C LEU A 37 -8.37 -42.97 28.76
N THR A 38 -9.51 -43.07 28.09
CA THR A 38 -10.59 -44.01 28.46
C THR A 38 -10.15 -45.47 28.32
N MET A 39 -9.45 -45.83 27.25
CA MET A 39 -8.91 -47.16 27.02
C MET A 39 -7.85 -47.49 28.13
N TYR A 40 -6.94 -46.55 28.36
CA TYR A 40 -5.92 -46.73 29.40
C TYR A 40 -6.53 -46.94 30.78
N MET A 41 -7.50 -46.13 31.18
CA MET A 41 -8.15 -46.22 32.48
C MET A 41 -8.95 -47.50 32.63
N ARG A 42 -9.68 -47.89 31.59
CA ARG A 42 -10.41 -49.16 31.55
C ARG A 42 -9.45 -50.34 31.77
N ASP A 43 -8.34 -50.36 31.06
CA ASP A 43 -7.36 -51.45 31.14
C ASP A 43 -6.67 -51.45 32.55
N TYR A 44 -6.34 -50.29 33.08
CA TYR A 44 -5.81 -50.11 34.40
C TYR A 44 -6.74 -50.66 35.49
N LEU A 45 -8.01 -50.25 35.48
CA LEU A 45 -9.02 -50.73 36.45
C LEU A 45 -9.29 -52.23 36.35
N GLN A 46 -9.33 -52.77 35.12
CA GLN A 46 -9.47 -54.19 34.92
C GLN A 46 -8.28 -55.01 35.44
N ARG A 47 -7.06 -54.50 35.31
CA ARG A 47 -5.87 -55.13 35.90
C ARG A 47 -5.94 -55.08 37.40
N GLN A 48 -6.33 -53.94 37.99
CA GLN A 48 -6.47 -53.78 39.43
C GLN A 48 -7.46 -54.84 40.04
N VAL A 49 -8.63 -55.00 39.38
CA VAL A 49 -9.58 -56.04 39.78
C VAL A 49 -8.97 -57.44 39.66
N SER A 50 -8.24 -57.70 38.57
CA SER A 50 -7.57 -59.00 38.37
C SER A 50 -6.51 -59.29 39.42
N ASP A 51 -5.75 -58.28 39.83
CA ASP A 51 -4.71 -58.42 40.88
C ASP A 51 -5.37 -58.65 42.27
N GLN A 52 -6.45 -57.92 42.59
CA GLN A 52 -7.24 -58.17 43.79
C GLN A 52 -7.81 -59.62 43.81
N MET A 53 -8.36 -60.05 42.70
CA MET A 53 -8.86 -61.46 42.57
C MET A 53 -7.75 -62.47 42.82
N LYS A 54 -6.54 -62.20 42.34
CA LYS A 54 -5.37 -63.07 42.56
C LYS A 54 -5.03 -63.22 44.01
N LEU A 55 -4.98 -62.10 44.74
CA LEU A 55 -4.71 -62.10 46.20
C LEU A 55 -5.79 -62.89 46.98
N VAL A 56 -7.03 -62.60 46.69
CA VAL A 56 -8.17 -63.28 47.32
C VAL A 56 -8.18 -64.79 47.04
N GLN A 57 -7.97 -65.16 45.78
CA GLN A 57 -7.91 -66.58 45.38
C GLN A 57 -6.78 -67.35 46.07
N THR A 58 -5.65 -66.73 46.33
CA THR A 58 -4.54 -67.34 47.01
C THR A 58 -4.93 -67.74 48.44
N VAL A 59 -5.77 -66.95 49.13
CA VAL A 59 -6.31 -67.26 50.42
C VAL A 59 -7.41 -68.34 50.35
N GLN A 60 -8.32 -68.16 49.42
CA GLN A 60 -9.45 -69.09 49.22
C GLN A 60 -9.03 -70.49 48.71
N SER A 61 -7.94 -70.58 47.96
CA SER A 61 -7.41 -71.89 47.54
C SER A 61 -6.91 -72.71 48.67
N LYS A 62 -6.29 -72.07 49.67
CA LYS A 62 -5.85 -72.77 50.93
C LYS A 62 -7.09 -73.23 51.72
N ASP A 63 -8.12 -72.35 51.81
CA ASP A 63 -9.36 -72.70 52.51
C ASP A 63 -10.11 -73.87 51.82
N ALA A 64 -10.22 -73.83 50.54
CA ALA A 64 -10.81 -74.89 49.70
C ALA A 64 -10.00 -76.22 49.83
N GLN A 65 -8.68 -76.16 49.97
CA GLN A 65 -7.83 -77.32 50.09
C GLN A 65 -8.01 -77.99 51.46
N VAL A 66 -8.18 -77.21 52.54
CA VAL A 66 -8.29 -77.71 53.90
C VAL A 66 -9.74 -78.18 54.19
N HIS A 67 -10.73 -77.36 53.82
CA HIS A 67 -12.12 -77.62 54.25
C HIS A 67 -12.99 -78.16 53.09
N GLY A 68 -12.47 -78.18 51.88
CA GLY A 68 -13.22 -78.61 50.64
C GLY A 68 -14.20 -77.58 50.10
N ILE A 69 -14.38 -76.49 50.81
CA ILE A 69 -15.31 -75.39 50.48
C ILE A 69 -14.70 -74.09 50.85
N VAL A 70 -15.25 -72.95 50.36
CA VAL A 70 -14.86 -71.58 50.68
C VAL A 70 -15.89 -70.98 51.64
N GLU A 71 -15.59 -70.83 52.95
CA GLU A 71 -16.56 -70.31 53.92
C GLU A 71 -16.63 -68.76 53.90
N ARG A 72 -15.56 -68.08 53.53
CA ARG A 72 -15.48 -66.58 53.57
C ARG A 72 -15.72 -65.93 52.23
N LYS A 73 -16.77 -65.11 52.16
CA LYS A 73 -16.99 -64.20 51.07
C LYS A 73 -16.02 -63.01 51.15
N PRO A 74 -15.18 -62.77 50.17
CA PRO A 74 -14.17 -61.73 50.28
C PRO A 74 -14.75 -60.31 50.13
N TYR A 75 -15.73 -60.14 49.28
CA TYR A 75 -16.36 -58.84 48.99
C TYR A 75 -17.83 -59.05 48.59
N TYR A 76 -18.65 -58.04 48.82
CA TYR A 76 -20.04 -58.00 48.39
C TYR A 76 -20.16 -58.07 46.85
N GLY A 77 -21.02 -58.95 46.38
CA GLY A 77 -21.25 -59.14 44.93
C GLY A 77 -20.19 -60.01 44.24
N TRP A 78 -19.20 -60.54 44.95
CA TRP A 78 -18.26 -61.52 44.42
C TRP A 78 -18.83 -62.95 44.59
N TYR A 79 -18.69 -63.70 43.50
CA TYR A 79 -19.06 -65.13 43.53
C TYR A 79 -17.80 -65.98 43.63
N THR A 80 -17.96 -67.09 44.33
CA THR A 80 -16.88 -68.07 44.49
C THR A 80 -17.46 -69.46 44.49
N ALA A 81 -16.95 -70.30 43.62
CA ALA A 81 -17.45 -71.65 43.41
C ALA A 81 -16.29 -72.64 43.33
N VAL A 82 -16.48 -73.79 43.99
CA VAL A 82 -15.56 -74.92 43.89
C VAL A 82 -16.19 -75.98 43.03
N TYR A 83 -15.48 -76.46 42.07
CA TYR A 83 -15.94 -77.47 41.12
C TYR A 83 -15.09 -78.75 41.22
N ASP A 84 -15.77 -79.92 41.27
CA ASP A 84 -15.15 -81.17 41.00
C ASP A 84 -15.22 -81.48 39.53
N VAL A 85 -14.05 -81.57 38.88
CA VAL A 85 -13.98 -81.83 37.45
C VAL A 85 -13.41 -83.21 37.18
N LYS A 86 -14.28 -84.10 36.53
CA LYS A 86 -13.87 -85.39 36.09
C LYS A 86 -14.07 -85.51 34.58
N GLY A 87 -13.00 -85.57 33.84
CA GLY A 87 -13.08 -85.57 32.39
C GLY A 87 -13.73 -84.30 31.85
N THR A 88 -14.87 -84.45 31.12
CA THR A 88 -15.60 -83.28 30.56
C THR A 88 -16.74 -82.77 31.47
N THR A 89 -16.97 -83.38 32.62
CA THR A 89 -18.02 -82.97 33.57
C THR A 89 -17.45 -82.17 34.72
N ALA A 90 -18.02 -80.97 35.00
CA ALA A 90 -17.76 -80.18 36.16
C ALA A 90 -19.01 -80.16 37.05
N LYS A 91 -18.87 -80.59 38.29
CA LYS A 91 -19.93 -80.58 39.31
C LYS A 91 -19.63 -79.56 40.38
N LEU A 92 -20.59 -78.68 40.60
CA LEU A 92 -20.52 -77.71 41.64
C LEU A 92 -20.54 -78.38 43.01
N ARG A 93 -19.62 -77.99 43.93
CA ARG A 93 -19.68 -78.37 45.37
C ARG A 93 -20.54 -77.34 46.14
N GLU A 94 -21.44 -77.91 46.96
CA GLU A 94 -22.21 -77.07 47.88
C GLU A 94 -21.61 -77.08 49.32
N PRO A 95 -21.72 -76.00 50.00
CA PRO A 95 -22.32 -74.73 49.66
C PRO A 95 -21.36 -73.88 48.83
N SER A 96 -21.85 -73.27 47.72
CA SER A 96 -21.14 -72.30 46.87
C SER A 96 -22.01 -71.08 46.68
N ASP A 97 -21.38 -69.91 46.60
CA ASP A 97 -22.03 -68.64 46.27
C ASP A 97 -21.89 -68.42 44.74
N VAL A 98 -22.97 -68.60 44.00
CA VAL A 98 -22.96 -68.58 42.57
C VAL A 98 -24.15 -67.75 42.02
N PRO A 99 -24.08 -67.18 40.84
CA PRO A 99 -25.21 -66.55 40.20
C PRO A 99 -26.23 -67.60 39.74
N ASP A 100 -27.44 -67.16 39.39
CA ASP A 100 -28.51 -68.08 38.88
C ASP A 100 -28.07 -68.83 37.60
N ASP A 101 -27.34 -68.15 36.71
CA ASP A 101 -26.72 -68.80 35.56
C ASP A 101 -25.23 -69.12 35.84
N THR A 102 -24.96 -70.39 36.08
CA THR A 102 -23.61 -70.91 36.32
C THR A 102 -22.90 -71.39 35.05
N SER A 103 -23.48 -71.23 33.88
CA SER A 103 -22.97 -71.76 32.61
C SER A 103 -21.55 -71.30 32.29
N ALA A 104 -21.27 -69.99 32.48
CA ALA A 104 -19.98 -69.40 32.26
C ALA A 104 -18.90 -69.84 33.23
N LEU A 105 -19.25 -69.97 34.54
CA LEU A 105 -18.36 -70.48 35.58
C LEU A 105 -18.02 -71.96 35.33
N THR A 106 -19.00 -72.73 35.00
CA THR A 106 -18.86 -74.16 34.68
C THR A 106 -18.01 -74.40 33.43
N ALA A 107 -18.21 -73.64 32.41
CA ALA A 107 -17.39 -73.66 31.18
C ALA A 107 -15.91 -73.33 31.50
N LEU A 108 -15.66 -72.31 32.34
CA LEU A 108 -14.31 -71.92 32.72
C LEU A 108 -13.65 -73.03 33.61
N ALA A 109 -14.39 -73.63 34.55
CA ALA A 109 -13.92 -74.72 35.36
C ALA A 109 -13.49 -75.93 34.52
N ARG A 110 -14.26 -76.32 33.50
CA ARG A 110 -13.90 -77.36 32.54
C ARG A 110 -12.64 -77.04 31.76
N THR A 111 -12.51 -75.82 31.29
CA THR A 111 -11.32 -75.37 30.54
C THR A 111 -10.07 -75.43 31.39
N MET A 112 -10.19 -75.06 32.67
CA MET A 112 -9.10 -75.05 33.62
C MET A 112 -8.57 -76.44 33.98
N ALA A 113 -9.44 -77.45 34.01
CA ALA A 113 -9.04 -78.80 34.31
C ALA A 113 -8.03 -79.43 33.32
N HIS A 114 -7.96 -78.88 32.09
CA HIS A 114 -7.02 -79.23 31.01
C HIS A 114 -5.84 -78.25 30.89
N SER A 115 -5.68 -77.29 31.80
CA SER A 115 -4.64 -76.25 31.76
C SER A 115 -3.91 -76.20 33.07
N THR A 116 -2.60 -76.06 33.01
CA THR A 116 -1.73 -75.85 34.22
C THR A 116 -1.58 -74.37 34.51
N THR A 117 -2.10 -73.51 33.65
CA THR A 117 -1.95 -72.03 33.81
C THR A 117 -3.31 -71.43 34.16
N GLU A 118 -3.28 -70.50 35.13
CA GLU A 118 -4.46 -69.76 35.57
C GLU A 118 -5.17 -69.08 34.37
N ILE A 119 -6.48 -69.19 34.27
CA ILE A 119 -7.27 -68.63 33.19
C ILE A 119 -8.13 -67.48 33.73
N SER A 120 -8.05 -66.33 33.12
CA SER A 120 -8.98 -65.23 33.41
C SER A 120 -9.72 -64.77 32.16
N ARG A 121 -11.04 -64.58 32.26
CA ARG A 121 -11.93 -64.17 31.14
C ARG A 121 -12.98 -63.20 31.68
N THR A 122 -13.34 -62.22 30.79
CA THR A 122 -14.48 -61.36 31.08
C THR A 122 -15.69 -61.90 30.35
N VAL A 123 -16.79 -62.10 31.10
CA VAL A 123 -18.05 -62.69 30.59
C VAL A 123 -19.22 -61.85 31.09
N THR A 124 -20.28 -61.78 30.30
CA THR A 124 -21.57 -61.20 30.73
C THR A 124 -22.46 -62.36 31.19
N ILE A 125 -22.96 -62.26 32.43
CA ILE A 125 -23.90 -63.21 33.04
C ILE A 125 -25.27 -62.57 32.92
N ASP A 126 -26.22 -63.32 32.35
CA ASP A 126 -27.59 -62.82 32.10
C ASP A 126 -28.26 -62.42 33.43
N GLY A 127 -28.81 -61.23 33.49
CA GLY A 127 -29.47 -60.68 34.68
C GLY A 127 -28.50 -60.03 35.72
N GLU A 128 -27.23 -60.41 35.74
CA GLU A 128 -26.24 -59.97 36.76
C GLU A 128 -25.24 -58.93 36.24
N GLY A 129 -24.98 -58.93 34.91
CA GLY A 129 -24.03 -57.99 34.30
C GLY A 129 -22.68 -58.60 33.91
N THR A 130 -21.65 -57.75 33.80
CA THR A 130 -20.33 -58.18 33.32
C THR A 130 -19.40 -58.51 34.53
N TYR A 131 -18.85 -59.68 34.48
CA TYR A 131 -17.95 -60.19 35.52
C TYR A 131 -16.56 -60.51 34.96
N ARG A 132 -15.55 -60.34 35.75
CA ARG A 132 -14.20 -60.89 35.57
C ARG A 132 -14.14 -62.25 36.24
N LEU A 133 -14.03 -63.31 35.45
CA LEU A 133 -13.86 -64.65 35.96
C LEU A 133 -12.38 -65.03 36.03
N ARG A 134 -12.01 -65.74 37.10
CA ARG A 134 -10.67 -66.31 37.25
C ARG A 134 -10.81 -67.73 37.82
N ALA A 135 -10.12 -68.68 37.20
CA ALA A 135 -10.08 -70.06 37.65
C ALA A 135 -8.65 -70.47 37.98
N CYS A 136 -8.47 -71.22 39.06
CA CYS A 136 -7.23 -71.88 39.41
C CYS A 136 -7.50 -73.33 39.87
N GLN A 137 -6.55 -74.20 39.66
CA GLN A 137 -6.60 -75.55 40.16
C GLN A 137 -6.08 -75.56 41.62
N VAL A 138 -6.88 -76.14 42.51
CA VAL A 138 -6.57 -76.26 43.94
C VAL A 138 -5.91 -77.61 44.24
N ASP A 139 -6.53 -78.67 43.70
CA ASP A 139 -6.05 -80.08 43.81
C ASP A 139 -6.34 -80.81 42.47
N PRO A 140 -5.73 -81.94 42.19
CA PRO A 140 -6.08 -82.72 40.98
C PRO A 140 -7.57 -82.99 40.94
N GLY A 141 -8.22 -82.38 39.91
CA GLY A 141 -9.66 -82.48 39.67
C GLY A 141 -10.53 -81.50 40.50
N VAL A 142 -9.94 -80.57 41.25
CA VAL A 142 -10.66 -79.53 42.02
C VAL A 142 -10.27 -78.16 41.51
N VAL A 143 -11.26 -77.45 41.00
CA VAL A 143 -11.06 -76.08 40.42
C VAL A 143 -11.86 -75.06 41.22
N LEU A 144 -11.19 -74.02 41.63
CA LEU A 144 -11.78 -72.85 42.25
C LEU A 144 -12.00 -71.78 41.18
N VAL A 145 -13.23 -71.30 41.03
CA VAL A 145 -13.63 -70.24 40.15
C VAL A 145 -14.13 -69.07 40.99
N SER A 146 -13.54 -67.92 40.78
CA SER A 146 -13.97 -66.64 41.40
C SER A 146 -14.48 -65.71 40.32
N ALA A 147 -15.53 -64.96 40.61
CA ALA A 147 -16.12 -63.95 39.74
C ALA A 147 -16.24 -62.62 40.46
N ALA A 148 -15.66 -61.56 39.90
CA ALA A 148 -15.76 -60.20 40.39
C ALA A 148 -16.59 -59.32 39.45
N PRO A 149 -17.55 -58.56 39.96
CA PRO A 149 -18.39 -57.70 39.16
C PRO A 149 -17.53 -56.53 38.60
N LEU A 150 -17.76 -56.19 37.31
CA LEU A 150 -17.14 -55.03 36.66
C LEU A 150 -18.08 -53.82 36.63
N ALA A 151 -19.22 -53.85 37.33
CA ALA A 151 -20.20 -52.79 37.37
C ALA A 151 -19.59 -51.46 37.84
N ASP A 152 -18.79 -51.50 38.91
CA ASP A 152 -18.11 -50.32 39.46
C ASP A 152 -17.07 -49.76 38.49
N VAL A 153 -16.32 -50.62 37.78
CA VAL A 153 -15.39 -50.26 36.76
C VAL A 153 -16.12 -49.57 35.60
N GLN A 154 -17.26 -50.15 35.17
CA GLN A 154 -18.06 -49.55 34.10
C GLN A 154 -18.68 -48.24 34.54
N GLY A 155 -19.15 -48.11 35.78
CA GLY A 155 -19.66 -46.88 36.36
C GLY A 155 -18.58 -45.75 36.35
N THR A 156 -17.39 -46.08 36.86
CA THR A 156 -16.27 -45.16 36.89
C THR A 156 -15.83 -44.71 35.49
N VAL A 157 -15.73 -45.64 34.55
CA VAL A 157 -15.43 -45.32 33.12
C VAL A 157 -16.50 -44.46 32.49
N ARG A 158 -17.79 -44.73 32.74
CA ARG A 158 -18.92 -43.94 32.24
C ARG A 158 -18.86 -42.51 32.81
N GLN A 159 -18.60 -42.36 34.10
CA GLN A 159 -18.46 -41.05 34.74
C GLN A 159 -17.27 -40.27 34.17
N LEU A 160 -16.12 -40.96 33.98
CA LEU A 160 -14.94 -40.36 33.34
C LEU A 160 -15.27 -39.84 31.94
N VAL A 161 -15.95 -40.66 31.08
CA VAL A 161 -16.35 -40.24 29.73
C VAL A 161 -17.30 -39.06 29.79
N THR A 162 -18.27 -39.07 30.72
CA THR A 162 -19.20 -37.93 30.86
C THR A 162 -18.47 -36.64 31.23
N VAL A 163 -17.58 -36.70 32.22
CA VAL A 163 -16.76 -35.53 32.61
C VAL A 163 -15.88 -35.04 31.45
N GLN A 164 -15.23 -35.97 30.74
CA GLN A 164 -14.44 -35.62 29.55
C GLN A 164 -15.24 -34.92 28.48
N VAL A 165 -16.41 -35.45 28.14
CA VAL A 165 -17.29 -34.86 27.09
C VAL A 165 -17.74 -33.47 27.49
N VAL A 166 -18.14 -33.25 28.73
CA VAL A 166 -18.56 -31.94 29.23
C VAL A 166 -17.38 -30.97 29.23
N ALA A 167 -16.22 -31.39 29.77
CA ALA A 167 -15.01 -30.57 29.82
C ALA A 167 -14.55 -30.16 28.38
N PHE A 168 -14.55 -31.09 27.45
CA PHE A 168 -14.17 -30.83 26.07
C PHE A 168 -15.18 -29.95 25.34
N ALA A 169 -16.48 -30.13 25.58
CA ALA A 169 -17.51 -29.25 25.03
C ALA A 169 -17.35 -27.80 25.52
N LEU A 170 -17.07 -27.62 26.81
CA LEU A 170 -16.82 -26.31 27.38
C LEU A 170 -15.52 -25.68 26.84
N ALA A 171 -14.44 -26.45 26.77
CA ALA A 171 -13.17 -25.96 26.19
C ALA A 171 -13.32 -25.56 24.72
N LEU A 172 -14.06 -26.32 23.93
CA LEU A 172 -14.35 -26.00 22.53
C LEU A 172 -15.19 -24.72 22.39
N LEU A 173 -16.20 -24.55 23.26
CA LEU A 173 -17.01 -23.33 23.30
C LEU A 173 -16.12 -22.09 23.59
N VAL A 174 -15.31 -22.18 24.63
CA VAL A 174 -14.37 -21.10 25.00
C VAL A 174 -13.39 -20.80 23.86
N LEU A 175 -12.82 -21.83 23.24
CA LEU A 175 -11.89 -21.67 22.11
C LEU A 175 -12.56 -20.97 20.92
N VAL A 176 -13.80 -21.34 20.58
CA VAL A 176 -14.55 -20.73 19.49
C VAL A 176 -14.88 -19.25 19.79
N VAL A 177 -15.31 -18.96 21.01
CA VAL A 177 -15.66 -17.58 21.42
C VAL A 177 -14.41 -16.68 21.44
N ILE A 178 -13.32 -17.13 22.06
CA ILE A 178 -12.07 -16.35 22.11
C ILE A 178 -11.49 -16.22 20.72
N GLY A 179 -11.36 -17.30 19.96
CA GLY A 179 -10.82 -17.30 18.60
C GLY A 179 -11.60 -16.38 17.67
N ARG A 180 -12.95 -16.38 17.75
CA ARG A 180 -13.79 -15.46 16.97
C ARG A 180 -13.54 -13.99 17.35
N ASN A 181 -13.40 -13.70 18.64
CA ASN A 181 -13.13 -12.32 19.11
C ASN A 181 -11.75 -11.82 18.68
N LEU A 182 -10.71 -12.63 18.83
CA LEU A 182 -9.35 -12.30 18.42
C LEU A 182 -9.26 -12.06 16.91
N LEU A 183 -9.84 -12.98 16.11
CA LEU A 183 -9.86 -12.84 14.64
C LEU A 183 -10.66 -11.62 14.17
N ARG A 184 -11.77 -11.31 14.85
CA ARG A 184 -12.56 -10.12 14.50
C ARG A 184 -11.79 -8.83 14.79
N ARG A 185 -11.12 -8.72 15.95
CA ARG A 185 -10.33 -7.55 16.31
C ARG A 185 -9.11 -7.41 15.41
N GLY A 186 -8.36 -8.49 15.18
CA GLY A 186 -7.15 -8.45 14.37
C GLY A 186 -7.37 -8.19 12.87
N LEU A 187 -8.54 -8.57 12.31
CA LEU A 187 -8.83 -8.39 10.88
C LEU A 187 -9.70 -7.15 10.58
N ARG A 188 -10.23 -6.46 11.60
CA ARG A 188 -11.03 -5.25 11.41
C ARG A 188 -10.28 -4.13 10.68
N PRO A 189 -9.01 -3.81 11.03
CA PRO A 189 -8.27 -2.76 10.34
C PRO A 189 -8.10 -3.01 8.84
N LEU A 190 -7.91 -4.27 8.43
CA LEU A 190 -7.83 -4.64 7.00
C LEU A 190 -9.15 -4.40 6.26
N SER A 191 -10.28 -4.66 6.92
CA SER A 191 -11.61 -4.36 6.36
C SER A 191 -11.81 -2.86 6.20
N ASP A 192 -11.38 -2.06 7.17
CA ASP A 192 -11.49 -0.60 7.15
C ASP A 192 -10.60 0.00 6.05
N MET A 193 -9.37 -0.50 5.88
CA MET A 193 -8.49 -0.13 4.76
C MET A 193 -9.09 -0.48 3.40
N ALA A 194 -9.70 -1.67 3.27
CA ALA A 194 -10.37 -2.06 2.03
C ALA A 194 -11.57 -1.16 1.71
N THR A 195 -12.32 -0.73 2.73
CA THR A 195 -13.44 0.21 2.57
C THR A 195 -12.94 1.60 2.16
N THR A 196 -11.85 2.09 2.77
CA THR A 196 -11.18 3.34 2.40
C THR A 196 -10.70 3.30 0.95
N ALA A 197 -10.01 2.22 0.55
CA ALA A 197 -9.55 2.04 -0.83
C ALA A 197 -10.72 2.01 -1.83
N HIS A 198 -11.83 1.35 -1.48
CA HIS A 198 -13.01 1.30 -2.34
C HIS A 198 -13.72 2.66 -2.43
N GLY A 199 -13.77 3.41 -1.33
CA GLY A 199 -14.26 4.79 -1.30
C GLY A 199 -13.46 5.71 -2.22
N ILE A 200 -12.13 5.60 -2.20
CA ILE A 200 -11.23 6.36 -3.09
C ILE A 200 -11.45 5.96 -4.56
N ALA A 201 -11.52 4.65 -4.84
CA ALA A 201 -11.72 4.15 -6.21
C ALA A 201 -13.08 4.54 -6.82
N SER A 202 -14.09 4.81 -5.99
CA SER A 202 -15.42 5.25 -6.43
C SER A 202 -15.57 6.77 -6.52
N HIS A 203 -14.60 7.55 -6.01
CA HIS A 203 -14.57 9.01 -6.12
C HIS A 203 -14.03 9.41 -7.49
N ASP A 204 -14.68 10.36 -8.13
CA ASP A 204 -14.15 10.96 -9.35
C ASP A 204 -12.97 11.87 -8.99
N LEU A 205 -11.75 11.34 -9.12
CA LEU A 205 -10.50 12.03 -8.82
C LEU A 205 -10.24 13.23 -9.75
N THR A 206 -11.09 13.42 -10.79
CA THR A 206 -10.95 14.52 -11.75
C THR A 206 -11.68 15.79 -11.31
N GLU A 207 -12.72 15.70 -10.48
CA GLU A 207 -13.47 16.87 -10.00
C GLU A 207 -12.97 17.48 -8.69
N SER A 208 -12.23 16.72 -7.89
CA SER A 208 -11.78 17.17 -6.56
C SER A 208 -10.28 17.45 -6.54
N ALA A 209 -9.90 18.71 -6.73
CA ALA A 209 -8.56 19.23 -6.36
C ALA A 209 -8.30 19.24 -4.84
N ALA A 210 -9.19 18.64 -4.06
CA ALA A 210 -9.08 18.54 -2.62
C ALA A 210 -8.35 17.25 -2.24
N ARG A 211 -7.44 17.36 -1.26
CA ARG A 211 -6.74 16.21 -0.64
C ARG A 211 -7.71 15.08 -0.34
N LEU A 212 -7.31 13.85 -0.60
CA LEU A 212 -8.10 12.67 -0.26
C LEU A 212 -8.41 12.71 1.25
N PRO A 213 -9.69 12.84 1.67
CA PRO A 213 -10.04 13.03 3.09
C PRO A 213 -9.89 11.76 3.92
N LEU A 214 -9.62 10.62 3.26
CA LEU A 214 -9.64 9.30 3.86
C LEU A 214 -8.21 8.81 4.08
N ARG A 215 -7.88 8.55 5.36
CA ARG A 215 -6.67 7.86 5.79
C ARG A 215 -7.06 6.62 6.59
N ALA A 216 -6.26 5.57 6.53
CA ALA A 216 -6.45 4.43 7.42
C ALA A 216 -6.09 4.83 8.85
N GLU A 217 -7.11 4.83 9.74
CA GLU A 217 -6.95 5.17 11.16
C GLU A 217 -6.15 4.10 11.91
N ARG A 218 -5.54 4.50 13.05
CA ARG A 218 -4.91 3.55 13.96
C ARG A 218 -5.94 2.58 14.51
N GLY A 219 -5.65 1.29 14.39
CA GLY A 219 -6.48 0.22 14.92
C GLY A 219 -5.66 -0.75 15.78
N ASP A 220 -6.32 -1.62 16.55
CA ASP A 220 -5.72 -2.65 17.39
C ASP A 220 -5.13 -3.84 16.57
N GLY A 221 -4.49 -3.57 15.45
CA GLY A 221 -3.81 -4.56 14.62
C GLY A 221 -2.43 -4.92 15.17
N GLY A 222 -1.93 -6.11 14.88
CA GLY A 222 -0.54 -6.48 15.17
C GLY A 222 0.47 -5.64 14.36
N PRO A 223 1.78 -5.81 14.64
CA PRO A 223 2.84 -5.03 13.98
C PRO A 223 2.79 -5.12 12.45
N GLU A 224 2.39 -6.27 11.90
CA GLU A 224 2.28 -6.48 10.46
C GLU A 224 1.14 -5.64 9.84
N VAL A 225 0.05 -5.46 10.57
CA VAL A 225 -1.08 -4.61 10.14
C VAL A 225 -0.71 -3.14 10.22
N GLU A 226 0.07 -2.73 11.22
CA GLU A 226 0.57 -1.36 11.36
C GLU A 226 1.57 -0.99 10.27
N GLU A 227 2.45 -1.91 9.88
CA GLU A 227 3.37 -1.75 8.75
C GLU A 227 2.58 -1.57 7.45
N LEU A 228 1.59 -2.42 7.21
CA LEU A 228 0.72 -2.30 6.02
C LEU A 228 -0.05 -0.99 6.01
N ARG A 229 -0.58 -0.55 7.16
CA ARG A 229 -1.27 0.74 7.30
C ARG A 229 -0.36 1.92 6.96
N THR A 230 0.88 1.87 7.45
CA THR A 230 1.88 2.90 7.18
C THR A 230 2.20 2.96 5.68
N ALA A 231 2.48 1.82 5.06
CA ALA A 231 2.74 1.73 3.62
C ALA A 231 1.54 2.23 2.79
N PHE A 232 0.33 1.88 3.19
CA PHE A 232 -0.90 2.33 2.54
C PHE A 232 -1.09 3.86 2.63
N ASN A 233 -0.88 4.45 3.81
CA ASN A 233 -0.98 5.90 3.98
C ASN A 233 0.12 6.66 3.22
N THR A 234 1.35 6.13 3.16
CA THR A 234 2.44 6.70 2.33
C THR A 234 2.08 6.66 0.84
N MET A 235 1.47 5.56 0.38
CA MET A 235 0.99 5.48 -1.01
C MET A 235 -0.09 6.54 -1.29
N LEU A 236 -1.02 6.75 -0.38
CA LEU A 236 -2.06 7.80 -0.52
C LEU A 236 -1.46 9.20 -0.53
N GLU A 237 -0.40 9.46 0.25
CA GLU A 237 0.32 10.73 0.25
C GLU A 237 0.99 11.00 -1.10
N HIS A 238 1.67 10.02 -1.68
CA HIS A 238 2.24 10.14 -3.02
C HIS A 238 1.19 10.38 -4.12
N ILE A 239 -0.01 9.78 -3.98
CA ILE A 239 -1.12 10.04 -4.90
C ILE A 239 -1.61 11.48 -4.75
N ASP A 240 -1.82 11.97 -3.53
CA ASP A 240 -2.22 13.35 -3.26
C ASP A 240 -1.23 14.35 -3.87
N ASP A 241 0.07 14.14 -3.64
CA ASP A 241 1.13 14.99 -4.19
C ASP A 241 1.10 15.00 -5.73
N SER A 242 0.94 13.82 -6.33
CA SER A 242 0.85 13.70 -7.80
C SER A 242 -0.38 14.41 -8.37
N LEU A 243 -1.53 14.29 -7.69
CA LEU A 243 -2.77 14.98 -8.09
C LEU A 243 -2.64 16.50 -7.91
N ALA A 244 -2.01 16.97 -6.84
CA ALA A 244 -1.75 18.39 -6.61
C ALA A 244 -0.86 18.99 -7.71
N VAL A 245 0.24 18.33 -8.06
CA VAL A 245 1.14 18.74 -9.15
C VAL A 245 0.38 18.79 -10.49
N ARG A 246 -0.43 17.77 -10.77
CA ARG A 246 -1.23 17.72 -12.00
C ARG A 246 -2.27 18.85 -12.06
N ALA A 247 -3.01 19.10 -10.96
CA ALA A 247 -4.00 20.16 -10.89
C ALA A 247 -3.35 21.55 -11.09
N GLU A 248 -2.18 21.78 -10.51
CA GLU A 248 -1.43 23.02 -10.70
C GLU A 248 -0.98 23.18 -12.16
N ALA A 249 -0.47 22.12 -12.78
CA ALA A 249 -0.08 22.14 -14.19
C ALA A 249 -1.27 22.42 -15.10
N GLU A 250 -2.43 21.80 -14.85
CA GLU A 250 -3.66 22.04 -15.61
C GLU A 250 -4.15 23.47 -15.44
N GLN A 251 -4.11 24.02 -14.23
CA GLN A 251 -4.51 25.41 -13.98
C GLN A 251 -3.55 26.41 -14.66
N ARG A 252 -2.22 26.10 -14.68
CA ARG A 252 -1.27 26.89 -15.45
C ARG A 252 -1.57 26.86 -16.95
N LEU A 253 -1.88 25.66 -17.48
CA LEU A 253 -2.23 25.51 -18.90
C LEU A 253 -3.52 26.27 -19.25
N ARG A 254 -4.56 26.16 -18.44
CA ARG A 254 -5.82 26.89 -18.65
C ARG A 254 -5.60 28.39 -18.70
N ARG A 255 -4.81 28.94 -17.74
CA ARG A 255 -4.45 30.37 -17.74
C ARG A 255 -3.67 30.75 -18.98
N PHE A 256 -2.67 29.95 -19.37
CA PHE A 256 -1.88 30.18 -20.57
C PHE A 256 -2.75 30.25 -21.85
N VAL A 257 -3.65 29.28 -21.99
CA VAL A 257 -4.57 29.25 -23.18
C VAL A 257 -5.50 30.46 -23.19
N ALA A 258 -6.03 30.85 -22.04
CA ALA A 258 -6.90 32.03 -21.93
C ALA A 258 -6.16 33.33 -22.30
N ASP A 259 -4.97 33.53 -21.71
CA ASP A 259 -4.14 34.74 -21.97
C ASP A 259 -3.68 34.80 -23.44
N ALA A 260 -3.19 33.68 -23.97
CA ALA A 260 -2.82 33.60 -25.40
C ALA A 260 -3.99 33.92 -26.34
N SER A 261 -5.18 33.42 -26.00
CA SER A 261 -6.39 33.69 -26.81
C SER A 261 -6.77 35.19 -26.81
N HIS A 262 -6.63 35.82 -25.64
CA HIS A 262 -6.89 37.27 -25.52
C HIS A 262 -5.87 38.10 -26.30
N GLU A 263 -4.60 37.80 -26.20
CA GLU A 263 -3.52 38.56 -26.84
C GLU A 263 -3.44 38.32 -28.37
N LEU A 264 -3.91 37.17 -28.86
CA LEU A 264 -4.03 36.92 -30.30
C LEU A 264 -5.29 37.55 -30.90
N ARG A 265 -6.37 37.69 -30.15
CA ARG A 265 -7.63 38.26 -30.64
C ARG A 265 -7.46 39.74 -31.02
N THR A 266 -6.72 40.50 -30.21
CA THR A 266 -6.53 41.94 -30.43
C THR A 266 -5.84 42.25 -31.76
N PRO A 267 -4.66 41.71 -32.11
CA PRO A 267 -4.01 41.94 -33.38
C PRO A 267 -4.81 41.35 -34.55
N LEU A 268 -5.53 40.23 -34.37
CA LEU A 268 -6.39 39.65 -35.38
C LEU A 268 -7.53 40.59 -35.75
N MET A 269 -8.14 41.26 -34.77
CA MET A 269 -9.16 42.29 -35.04
C MET A 269 -8.58 43.50 -35.74
N SER A 270 -7.33 43.89 -35.42
CA SER A 270 -6.61 44.97 -36.11
C SER A 270 -6.32 44.58 -37.57
N VAL A 271 -5.82 43.36 -37.81
CA VAL A 271 -5.61 42.85 -39.20
C VAL A 271 -6.89 42.90 -39.97
N ARG A 272 -8.03 42.44 -39.43
CA ARG A 272 -9.32 42.48 -40.05
C ARG A 272 -9.75 43.92 -40.35
N GLY A 273 -9.66 44.83 -39.40
CA GLY A 273 -10.01 46.25 -39.59
C GLY A 273 -9.17 46.93 -40.66
N TYR A 274 -7.85 46.68 -40.68
CA TYR A 274 -7.00 47.22 -41.75
C TYR A 274 -7.27 46.58 -43.12
N ALA A 275 -7.67 45.30 -43.16
CA ALA A 275 -8.09 44.66 -44.40
C ALA A 275 -9.39 45.28 -44.99
N ASP A 276 -10.36 45.55 -44.08
CA ASP A 276 -11.61 46.21 -44.47
C ASP A 276 -11.32 47.65 -44.96
N LEU A 277 -10.48 48.43 -44.28
CA LEU A 277 -10.05 49.75 -44.69
C LEU A 277 -9.23 49.72 -45.98
N PHE A 278 -8.39 48.71 -46.18
CA PHE A 278 -7.66 48.53 -47.45
C PHE A 278 -8.59 48.32 -48.64
N GLN A 279 -9.62 47.49 -48.48
CA GLN A 279 -10.64 47.29 -49.54
C GLN A 279 -11.36 48.61 -49.91
N TYR A 280 -11.74 49.41 -48.91
CA TYR A 280 -12.38 50.69 -49.10
C TYR A 280 -11.44 51.69 -49.79
N ALA A 281 -10.19 51.82 -49.32
CA ALA A 281 -9.19 52.74 -49.84
C ALA A 281 -8.69 52.32 -51.21
N ALA A 282 -8.65 51.04 -51.54
CA ALA A 282 -8.24 50.53 -52.85
C ALA A 282 -9.16 51.05 -53.99
N ALA A 283 -10.43 51.29 -53.67
CA ALA A 283 -11.41 51.82 -54.64
C ALA A 283 -11.44 53.36 -54.76
N ASN A 284 -11.03 54.08 -53.67
CA ASN A 284 -11.28 55.50 -53.49
C ASN A 284 -10.04 56.38 -53.34
N VAL A 285 -8.99 55.91 -52.64
CA VAL A 285 -7.80 56.73 -52.28
C VAL A 285 -6.51 55.87 -52.31
N PRO A 286 -5.80 55.89 -53.48
CA PRO A 286 -4.60 55.04 -53.68
C PRO A 286 -3.48 55.25 -52.65
N GLU A 287 -3.25 56.46 -52.14
CA GLU A 287 -2.20 56.78 -51.18
C GLU A 287 -2.46 56.15 -49.76
N GLU A 288 -3.72 56.04 -49.39
CA GLU A 288 -4.12 55.37 -48.09
C GLU A 288 -4.04 53.87 -48.17
N ARG A 289 -4.20 53.29 -49.34
CA ARG A 289 -4.05 51.85 -49.57
C ARG A 289 -2.70 51.33 -49.11
N ASP A 290 -1.62 51.97 -49.50
CA ASP A 290 -0.24 51.54 -49.16
C ASP A 290 0.04 51.72 -47.70
N LYS A 291 -0.53 52.70 -47.02
CA LYS A 291 -0.46 52.85 -45.54
C LYS A 291 -1.20 51.72 -44.83
N HIS A 292 -2.41 51.37 -45.30
CA HIS A 292 -3.16 50.26 -44.68
C HIS A 292 -2.49 48.91 -44.93
N LEU A 293 -1.91 48.67 -46.10
CA LEU A 293 -1.15 47.48 -46.43
C LEU A 293 0.13 47.36 -45.54
N ALA A 294 0.83 48.46 -45.36
CA ALA A 294 2.00 48.48 -44.48
C ALA A 294 1.63 48.14 -43.03
N ARG A 295 0.53 48.72 -42.51
CA ARG A 295 0.02 48.42 -41.15
C ARG A 295 -0.43 46.96 -41.04
N LEU A 296 -1.12 46.41 -42.03
CA LEU A 296 -1.55 45.03 -42.09
C LEU A 296 -0.33 44.08 -42.03
N ARG A 297 0.71 44.35 -42.84
CA ARG A 297 1.95 43.58 -42.84
C ARG A 297 2.67 43.65 -41.48
N ALA A 298 2.73 44.82 -40.83
CA ALA A 298 3.35 45.00 -39.53
C ALA A 298 2.61 44.22 -38.46
N GLU A 299 1.28 44.22 -38.47
CA GLU A 299 0.48 43.47 -37.48
C GLU A 299 0.55 41.96 -37.70
N ALA A 300 0.58 41.50 -38.96
CA ALA A 300 0.81 40.06 -39.23
C ALA A 300 2.20 39.59 -38.81
N ALA A 301 3.26 40.41 -39.04
CA ALA A 301 4.61 40.10 -38.53
C ALA A 301 4.66 40.03 -37.00
N ARG A 302 3.99 40.96 -36.32
CA ARG A 302 3.87 40.97 -34.85
C ARG A 302 3.17 39.71 -34.34
N MET A 303 2.09 39.24 -35.00
CA MET A 303 1.43 37.99 -34.67
C MET A 303 2.37 36.77 -34.81
N GLY A 304 3.20 36.77 -35.86
CA GLY A 304 4.22 35.73 -36.05
C GLY A 304 5.18 35.65 -34.88
N ILE A 305 5.75 36.79 -34.47
CA ILE A 305 6.67 36.87 -33.29
C ILE A 305 5.98 36.39 -32.00
N LEU A 306 4.73 36.82 -31.79
CA LEU A 306 3.95 36.38 -30.63
C LEU A 306 3.74 34.87 -30.61
N LEU A 307 3.41 34.26 -31.74
CA LEU A 307 3.22 32.82 -31.84
C LEU A 307 4.51 32.06 -31.61
N ASP A 308 5.62 32.53 -32.18
CA ASP A 308 6.95 31.93 -31.96
C ASP A 308 7.37 32.00 -30.52
N ASP A 309 7.16 33.12 -29.82
CA ASP A 309 7.44 33.28 -28.39
C ASP A 309 6.57 32.37 -27.54
N LEU A 310 5.27 32.21 -27.84
CA LEU A 310 4.36 31.32 -27.16
C LEU A 310 4.77 29.85 -27.32
N LEU A 311 5.09 29.43 -28.56
CA LEU A 311 5.55 28.07 -28.84
C LEU A 311 6.89 27.77 -28.15
N LEU A 312 7.80 28.76 -28.11
CA LEU A 312 9.08 28.64 -27.40
C LEU A 312 8.86 28.46 -25.90
N LEU A 313 8.03 29.32 -25.27
CA LEU A 313 7.71 29.22 -23.86
C LEU A 313 7.03 27.89 -23.50
N ALA A 314 6.09 27.41 -24.37
CA ALA A 314 5.44 26.12 -24.16
C ALA A 314 6.44 24.95 -24.19
N ARG A 315 7.44 25.02 -25.10
CA ARG A 315 8.50 24.00 -25.17
C ARG A 315 9.46 24.05 -23.99
N LEU A 316 9.79 25.25 -23.51
CA LEU A 316 10.67 25.44 -22.34
C LEU A 316 9.99 25.04 -21.02
N ASP A 317 8.66 25.14 -20.93
CA ASP A 317 7.90 24.68 -19.76
C ASP A 317 7.72 23.18 -19.70
N ALA A 318 7.69 22.50 -20.85
CA ALA A 318 7.58 21.05 -20.97
C ALA A 318 8.92 20.32 -20.65
N ALA A 319 9.72 20.85 -19.75
CA ALA A 319 11.13 20.59 -19.49
C ALA A 319 11.55 19.15 -19.08
N ASP A 320 10.67 18.16 -19.18
CA ASP A 320 11.03 16.74 -19.07
C ASP A 320 11.42 16.09 -20.42
N VAL A 321 11.31 16.82 -21.52
CA VAL A 321 11.70 16.36 -22.87
C VAL A 321 12.72 17.34 -23.42
N GLU A 322 13.94 16.87 -23.66
CA GLU A 322 15.12 17.53 -24.28
C GLU A 322 14.96 19.03 -24.52
N THR A 323 15.69 19.84 -23.74
CA THR A 323 15.74 21.29 -23.88
C THR A 323 16.00 21.63 -25.36
N PRO A 324 15.15 22.41 -26.05
CA PRO A 324 15.29 22.66 -27.48
C PRO A 324 16.43 23.65 -27.80
N LEU A 325 17.52 23.60 -27.03
CA LEU A 325 18.71 24.42 -27.20
C LEU A 325 19.68 23.70 -28.13
N ARG A 326 20.39 24.48 -28.94
CA ARG A 326 21.50 24.03 -29.78
C ARG A 326 22.78 24.69 -29.30
N PRO A 327 23.42 24.14 -28.24
CA PRO A 327 24.60 24.77 -27.66
C PRO A 327 25.80 24.63 -28.60
N GLU A 328 26.39 25.74 -28.95
CA GLU A 328 27.59 25.90 -29.75
C GLU A 328 28.63 26.70 -28.97
N ASP A 329 29.90 26.57 -29.37
CA ASP A 329 30.97 27.43 -28.82
C ASP A 329 30.81 28.85 -29.43
N ALA A 330 30.52 29.82 -28.60
CA ALA A 330 30.30 31.20 -28.99
C ALA A 330 31.09 32.18 -28.10
N ASP A 331 31.40 33.33 -28.64
CA ASP A 331 31.96 34.43 -27.87
C ASP A 331 30.84 35.36 -27.42
N LEU A 332 30.70 35.55 -26.11
CA LEU A 332 29.67 36.44 -25.57
C LEU A 332 29.95 37.93 -25.90
N VAL A 333 31.22 38.33 -26.09
CA VAL A 333 31.57 39.67 -26.54
C VAL A 333 30.96 39.94 -27.91
N ASP A 334 31.08 39.01 -28.86
CA ASP A 334 30.49 39.12 -30.19
C ASP A 334 28.96 39.17 -30.15
N LEU A 335 28.34 38.34 -29.32
CA LEU A 335 26.87 38.32 -29.19
C LEU A 335 26.33 39.66 -28.64
N VAL A 336 27.00 40.23 -27.63
CA VAL A 336 26.67 41.55 -27.08
C VAL A 336 26.89 42.64 -28.13
N GLY A 337 28.00 42.58 -28.89
CA GLY A 337 28.28 43.50 -29.98
C GLY A 337 27.19 43.51 -31.04
N GLN A 338 26.82 42.32 -31.53
CA GLN A 338 25.77 42.18 -32.51
C GLN A 338 24.40 42.69 -32.02
N ALA A 339 24.05 42.44 -30.70
CA ALA A 339 22.83 42.94 -30.11
C ALA A 339 22.83 44.46 -30.00
N ALA A 340 23.98 45.05 -29.66
CA ALA A 340 24.15 46.48 -29.57
C ALA A 340 24.02 47.17 -30.96
N ASP A 341 24.58 46.56 -32.00
CA ASP A 341 24.51 47.11 -33.36
C ASP A 341 23.08 47.06 -33.92
N ALA A 342 22.34 45.96 -33.69
CA ALA A 342 20.94 45.85 -34.06
C ALA A 342 20.08 46.89 -33.32
N PHE A 343 20.34 47.09 -32.01
CA PHE A 343 19.67 48.12 -31.23
C PHE A 343 19.90 49.54 -31.79
N ARG A 344 21.15 49.90 -32.09
CA ARG A 344 21.49 51.19 -32.67
C ARG A 344 20.81 51.41 -33.99
N ALA A 345 20.71 50.40 -34.83
CA ALA A 345 20.03 50.50 -36.15
C ALA A 345 18.51 50.72 -36.01
N GLY A 346 17.88 50.03 -35.03
CA GLY A 346 16.42 50.11 -34.83
C GLY A 346 15.94 51.26 -33.94
N HIS A 347 16.79 51.74 -32.99
CA HIS A 347 16.40 52.70 -31.97
C HIS A 347 17.37 53.90 -31.91
N ARG A 348 17.44 54.66 -33.01
CA ARG A 348 18.33 55.80 -33.21
C ARG A 348 18.15 56.93 -32.17
N ASP A 349 16.97 56.98 -31.57
CA ASP A 349 16.61 57.97 -30.56
C ASP A 349 17.11 57.63 -29.17
N HIS A 350 17.76 56.46 -28.96
CA HIS A 350 18.29 56.04 -27.68
C HIS A 350 19.82 55.88 -27.76
N PRO A 351 20.58 56.76 -27.11
CA PRO A 351 22.04 56.65 -27.08
C PRO A 351 22.45 55.36 -26.33
N LEU A 352 23.22 54.47 -27.00
CA LEU A 352 23.71 53.24 -26.39
C LEU A 352 25.21 53.28 -26.13
N THR A 353 25.59 53.04 -24.86
CA THR A 353 26.98 52.83 -24.43
C THR A 353 27.23 51.35 -24.25
N VAL A 354 28.34 50.82 -24.74
CA VAL A 354 28.72 49.41 -24.64
C VAL A 354 30.07 49.34 -23.96
N SER A 355 30.16 48.50 -22.90
CA SER A 355 31.40 48.25 -22.14
C SER A 355 31.57 46.71 -22.05
N VAL A 356 32.50 46.16 -22.82
CA VAL A 356 32.82 44.74 -22.88
C VAL A 356 34.32 44.54 -22.64
N PRO A 357 34.77 43.40 -22.15
CA PRO A 357 36.19 43.06 -22.05
C PRO A 357 36.85 43.07 -23.44
N GLU A 358 38.15 43.41 -23.46
CA GLU A 358 38.96 43.32 -24.68
C GLU A 358 39.26 41.86 -25.08
N SER A 359 39.21 40.94 -24.10
CA SER A 359 39.44 39.51 -24.37
C SER A 359 38.13 38.80 -24.65
N PRO A 360 38.13 37.83 -25.57
CA PRO A 360 36.97 36.98 -25.82
C PRO A 360 36.48 36.29 -24.55
N VAL A 361 35.15 36.09 -24.47
CA VAL A 361 34.47 35.37 -23.37
C VAL A 361 33.79 34.13 -23.98
N PRO A 362 34.58 33.05 -24.21
CA PRO A 362 34.04 31.86 -24.82
C PRO A 362 33.12 31.11 -23.84
N LEU A 363 31.97 30.68 -24.33
CA LEU A 363 31.03 29.86 -23.56
C LEU A 363 30.22 28.96 -24.53
N ARG A 364 29.71 27.84 -24.00
CA ARG A 364 28.91 26.89 -24.76
C ARG A 364 27.43 27.18 -24.52
N VAL A 365 26.78 27.84 -25.48
CA VAL A 365 25.39 28.30 -25.42
C VAL A 365 24.73 28.16 -26.79
N ASP A 366 23.41 28.30 -26.83
CA ASP A 366 22.70 28.53 -28.09
C ASP A 366 22.79 30.02 -28.45
N PRO A 367 23.61 30.41 -29.46
CA PRO A 367 23.88 31.83 -29.75
C PRO A 367 22.62 32.57 -30.24
N VAL A 368 21.71 31.89 -30.94
CA VAL A 368 20.44 32.47 -31.38
C VAL A 368 19.56 32.82 -30.18
N ARG A 369 19.52 31.94 -29.18
CA ARG A 369 18.70 32.13 -27.99
C ARG A 369 19.27 33.14 -27.03
N ILE A 370 20.59 33.15 -26.82
CA ILE A 370 21.24 34.21 -26.00
C ILE A 370 21.06 35.57 -26.69
N ARG A 371 21.20 35.63 -28.01
CA ARG A 371 20.93 36.84 -28.76
C ARG A 371 19.50 37.31 -28.54
N GLN A 372 18.49 36.41 -28.60
CA GLN A 372 17.08 36.72 -28.31
C GLN A 372 16.88 37.30 -26.90
N VAL A 373 17.60 36.78 -25.88
CA VAL A 373 17.58 37.34 -24.53
C VAL A 373 18.04 38.80 -24.54
N LEU A 374 19.19 39.08 -25.16
CA LEU A 374 19.75 40.44 -25.24
C LEU A 374 18.84 41.39 -25.99
N ASP A 375 18.32 40.97 -27.14
CA ASP A 375 17.41 41.79 -27.98
C ASP A 375 16.09 42.09 -27.23
N ASN A 376 15.53 41.14 -26.46
CA ASN A 376 14.34 41.37 -25.64
C ASN A 376 14.59 42.42 -24.54
N LEU A 377 15.71 42.33 -23.85
CA LEU A 377 16.04 43.27 -22.78
C LEU A 377 16.38 44.67 -23.31
N LEU A 378 17.11 44.78 -24.41
CA LEU A 378 17.41 46.03 -25.06
C LEU A 378 16.14 46.69 -25.65
N THR A 379 15.30 45.94 -26.31
CA THR A 379 14.03 46.42 -26.84
C THR A 379 13.13 46.93 -25.72
N ASN A 380 13.10 46.21 -24.58
CA ASN A 380 12.38 46.64 -23.38
C ASN A 380 12.85 48.03 -22.87
N ALA A 381 14.16 48.28 -22.86
CA ALA A 381 14.73 49.56 -22.48
C ALA A 381 14.27 50.68 -23.42
N ALA A 382 14.16 50.45 -24.75
CA ALA A 382 13.69 51.46 -25.70
C ALA A 382 12.17 51.70 -25.67
N VAL A 383 11.37 50.60 -25.54
CA VAL A 383 9.90 50.71 -25.60
C VAL A 383 9.33 51.36 -24.33
N HIS A 384 9.94 51.15 -23.19
CA HIS A 384 9.42 51.60 -21.89
C HIS A 384 10.06 52.90 -21.38
N THR A 385 10.99 53.50 -22.13
CA THR A 385 11.58 54.79 -21.79
C THR A 385 11.24 55.87 -22.86
N PRO A 386 11.30 57.16 -22.47
CA PRO A 386 11.19 58.25 -23.42
C PRO A 386 12.35 58.28 -24.44
N ALA A 387 12.08 58.80 -25.65
CA ALA A 387 13.15 59.10 -26.60
C ALA A 387 14.25 59.96 -25.96
N GLY A 388 15.51 59.70 -26.27
CA GLY A 388 16.66 60.36 -25.69
C GLY A 388 17.18 59.75 -24.39
N THR A 389 16.48 58.74 -23.84
CA THR A 389 16.96 58.05 -22.63
C THR A 389 18.23 57.25 -22.92
N ARG A 390 19.25 57.40 -22.10
CA ARG A 390 20.49 56.62 -22.18
C ARG A 390 20.27 55.16 -21.82
N VAL A 391 20.80 54.29 -22.67
CA VAL A 391 20.86 52.82 -22.43
C VAL A 391 22.35 52.42 -22.35
N SER A 392 22.68 51.50 -21.50
CA SER A 392 24.05 50.96 -21.42
C SER A 392 24.02 49.43 -21.31
N VAL A 393 24.98 48.78 -21.95
CA VAL A 393 25.23 47.36 -21.89
C VAL A 393 26.64 47.14 -21.38
N SER A 394 26.80 46.32 -20.37
CA SER A 394 28.13 45.94 -19.88
C SER A 394 28.24 44.44 -19.68
N LEU A 395 29.36 43.86 -20.08
CA LEU A 395 29.70 42.45 -19.87
C LEU A 395 30.86 42.38 -18.87
N SER A 396 30.73 41.57 -17.86
CA SER A 396 31.79 41.27 -16.89
C SER A 396 31.86 39.78 -16.62
N VAL A 397 33.03 39.30 -16.25
CA VAL A 397 33.27 37.90 -15.86
C VAL A 397 33.81 37.88 -14.45
N ALA A 398 33.17 37.17 -13.54
CA ALA A 398 33.63 36.99 -12.18
C ALA A 398 33.23 35.59 -11.67
N ALA A 399 34.12 34.94 -10.93
CA ALA A 399 33.88 33.67 -10.24
C ALA A 399 33.26 32.55 -11.15
N GLY A 400 33.73 32.45 -12.41
CA GLY A 400 33.22 31.42 -13.35
C GLY A 400 31.82 31.72 -13.92
N THR A 401 31.35 32.97 -13.81
CA THR A 401 30.06 33.41 -14.30
C THR A 401 30.24 34.65 -15.19
N ALA A 402 29.63 34.64 -16.37
CA ALA A 402 29.48 35.80 -17.21
C ALA A 402 28.22 36.58 -16.81
N SER A 403 28.32 37.88 -16.66
CA SER A 403 27.23 38.77 -16.26
C SER A 403 27.05 39.88 -17.31
N VAL A 404 25.91 39.91 -17.98
CA VAL A 404 25.53 41.00 -18.90
C VAL A 404 24.50 41.88 -18.21
N ARG A 405 24.85 43.15 -18.01
CA ARG A 405 23.99 44.18 -17.40
C ARG A 405 23.47 45.11 -18.48
N ILE A 406 22.16 45.26 -18.57
CA ILE A 406 21.46 46.18 -19.46
C ILE A 406 20.78 47.21 -18.56
N ALA A 407 21.19 48.47 -18.65
CA ALA A 407 20.66 49.55 -17.81
C ALA A 407 20.07 50.67 -18.65
N ASP A 408 18.94 51.21 -18.23
CA ASP A 408 18.31 52.42 -18.77
C ASP A 408 18.13 53.50 -17.67
N ALA A 409 18.13 54.74 -18.10
CA ALA A 409 17.90 55.90 -17.20
C ALA A 409 16.42 56.36 -17.26
N GLY A 410 15.50 55.38 -17.37
CA GLY A 410 14.08 55.61 -17.50
C GLY A 410 13.33 55.89 -16.20
N PRO A 411 12.00 55.90 -16.20
CA PRO A 411 11.17 56.22 -15.04
C PRO A 411 11.24 55.21 -13.90
N GLY A 412 11.85 54.05 -14.13
CA GLY A 412 11.87 52.95 -13.18
C GLY A 412 10.59 52.11 -13.18
N ILE A 413 10.60 51.00 -12.45
CA ILE A 413 9.51 50.06 -12.29
C ILE A 413 9.04 50.13 -10.82
N PRO A 414 7.74 50.38 -10.57
CA PRO A 414 7.18 50.38 -9.22
C PRO A 414 7.50 49.08 -8.46
N GLU A 415 7.68 49.18 -7.15
CA GLU A 415 8.08 48.05 -6.32
C GLU A 415 7.10 46.86 -6.39
N ASP A 416 5.82 47.16 -6.38
CA ASP A 416 4.74 46.14 -6.46
C ASP A 416 4.75 45.37 -7.80
N ASP A 417 5.31 45.97 -8.86
CA ASP A 417 5.35 45.38 -10.19
C ASP A 417 6.65 44.60 -10.46
N ARG A 418 7.74 44.84 -9.73
CA ARG A 418 9.06 44.24 -9.98
C ARG A 418 9.05 42.70 -9.97
N ALA A 419 8.32 42.11 -9.07
CA ALA A 419 8.17 40.63 -9.01
C ALA A 419 7.41 40.05 -10.21
N ARG A 420 6.54 40.87 -10.81
CA ARG A 420 5.57 40.43 -11.84
C ARG A 420 5.99 40.77 -13.27
N VAL A 421 7.00 41.62 -13.48
CA VAL A 421 7.40 42.00 -14.86
C VAL A 421 7.87 40.81 -15.71
N PHE A 422 8.28 39.72 -15.09
CA PHE A 422 8.66 38.49 -15.75
C PHE A 422 7.49 37.53 -15.97
N ASP A 423 6.27 37.86 -15.47
CA ASP A 423 5.09 37.08 -15.74
C ASP A 423 4.63 37.29 -17.19
N ARG A 424 4.10 36.24 -17.79
CA ARG A 424 3.62 36.28 -19.18
C ARG A 424 2.49 37.28 -19.30
N PHE A 425 2.53 38.09 -20.38
CA PHE A 425 1.52 39.11 -20.69
C PHE A 425 1.39 40.22 -19.63
N TYR A 426 2.32 40.27 -18.63
CA TYR A 426 2.28 41.30 -17.62
C TYR A 426 2.75 42.64 -18.17
N ARG A 427 2.07 43.73 -17.84
CA ARG A 427 2.36 45.10 -18.26
C ARG A 427 1.96 46.07 -17.15
N VAL A 428 2.88 46.95 -16.76
CA VAL A 428 2.66 47.95 -15.72
C VAL A 428 1.57 48.95 -16.12
N ASP A 429 1.48 49.34 -17.41
CA ASP A 429 0.51 50.30 -17.92
C ASP A 429 -0.23 49.71 -19.15
N LYS A 430 -1.45 49.23 -18.97
CA LYS A 430 -2.28 48.65 -20.06
C LYS A 430 -2.76 49.67 -21.11
N ALA A 431 -2.80 50.97 -20.76
CA ALA A 431 -3.36 52.03 -21.60
C ALA A 431 -2.33 52.71 -22.48
N ARG A 432 -1.12 53.02 -21.99
CA ARG A 432 -0.12 53.81 -22.72
C ARG A 432 0.78 53.04 -23.67
N THR A 433 0.81 51.74 -23.56
CA THR A 433 1.76 50.87 -24.29
C THR A 433 1.14 50.18 -25.52
N ARG A 434 -0.16 50.30 -25.77
CA ARG A 434 -0.79 49.70 -26.96
C ARG A 434 -0.22 50.22 -28.27
N ASP A 435 0.13 51.53 -28.32
CA ASP A 435 0.68 52.16 -29.51
C ASP A 435 2.17 51.89 -29.73
N ARG A 436 2.91 51.47 -28.68
CA ARG A 436 4.36 51.24 -28.72
C ARG A 436 4.78 49.76 -28.87
N GLY A 437 3.85 48.83 -28.99
CA GLY A 437 4.13 47.51 -29.59
C GLY A 437 4.64 46.36 -28.70
N GLY A 438 4.67 46.46 -27.38
CA GLY A 438 5.14 45.34 -26.53
C GLY A 438 4.13 44.22 -26.36
N SER A 439 4.55 42.93 -26.46
CA SER A 439 3.71 41.76 -26.30
C SER A 439 3.51 41.32 -24.84
N GLY A 440 4.33 41.82 -23.93
CA GLY A 440 4.40 41.33 -22.54
C GLY A 440 5.02 39.92 -22.40
N LEU A 441 5.56 39.35 -23.48
CA LEU A 441 6.25 38.04 -23.46
C LEU A 441 7.78 38.17 -23.41
N GLY A 442 8.36 39.24 -23.93
CA GLY A 442 9.81 39.36 -24.08
C GLY A 442 10.62 39.11 -22.80
N LEU A 443 10.20 39.68 -21.65
CA LEU A 443 10.88 39.46 -20.37
C LEU A 443 10.67 38.02 -19.87
N ALA A 444 9.50 37.41 -20.05
CA ALA A 444 9.22 36.03 -19.73
C ALA A 444 10.10 35.08 -20.56
N VAL A 445 10.23 35.36 -21.88
CA VAL A 445 11.10 34.62 -22.80
C VAL A 445 12.56 34.76 -22.36
N ALA A 446 13.03 35.98 -22.06
CA ALA A 446 14.40 36.23 -21.63
C ALA A 446 14.74 35.43 -20.36
N ARG A 447 13.85 35.45 -19.35
CA ARG A 447 14.04 34.70 -18.10
C ARG A 447 14.03 33.18 -18.35
N SER A 448 13.12 32.65 -19.16
CA SER A 448 13.03 31.22 -19.46
C SER A 448 14.25 30.73 -20.25
N LEU A 449 14.73 31.50 -21.22
CA LEU A 449 15.91 31.17 -22.00
C LEU A 449 17.19 31.22 -21.16
N ALA A 450 17.37 32.26 -20.31
CA ALA A 450 18.50 32.31 -19.38
C ALA A 450 18.51 31.11 -18.44
N LYS A 451 17.35 30.75 -17.87
CA LYS A 451 17.19 29.57 -17.02
C LYS A 451 17.53 28.27 -17.76
N ALA A 452 17.12 28.12 -19.03
CA ALA A 452 17.44 26.97 -19.85
C ALA A 452 18.95 26.82 -20.09
N HIS A 453 19.72 27.92 -20.06
CA HIS A 453 21.19 27.91 -20.11
C HIS A 453 21.87 27.79 -18.73
N GLY A 454 21.10 27.47 -17.66
CA GLY A 454 21.61 27.36 -16.29
C GLY A 454 21.90 28.71 -15.63
N GLY A 455 21.45 29.80 -16.26
CA GLY A 455 21.62 31.18 -15.79
C GLY A 455 20.39 31.76 -15.10
N THR A 456 20.46 33.05 -14.76
CA THR A 456 19.35 33.83 -14.15
C THR A 456 19.19 35.17 -14.82
N VAL A 457 17.99 35.78 -14.67
CA VAL A 457 17.75 37.22 -14.99
C VAL A 457 17.22 37.89 -13.74
N GLU A 458 17.91 38.91 -13.30
CA GLU A 458 17.55 39.70 -12.12
C GLU A 458 17.22 41.13 -12.53
N LEU A 459 16.37 41.79 -11.73
CA LEU A 459 15.96 43.17 -11.92
C LEU A 459 16.25 43.99 -10.66
N THR A 460 16.92 45.11 -10.87
CA THR A 460 17.01 46.18 -9.87
C THR A 460 16.49 47.46 -10.55
N SER A 461 15.52 48.12 -9.92
CA SER A 461 14.93 49.32 -10.53
C SER A 461 14.62 50.38 -9.49
N GLU A 462 15.04 51.59 -9.77
CA GLU A 462 14.72 52.80 -9.05
C GLU A 462 14.38 53.92 -10.07
N PRO A 463 13.69 55.00 -9.68
CA PRO A 463 13.47 56.12 -10.58
C PRO A 463 14.79 56.66 -11.13
N GLY A 464 14.94 56.63 -12.45
CA GLY A 464 16.16 57.04 -13.14
C GLY A 464 17.19 55.93 -13.39
N ALA A 465 16.96 54.70 -12.92
CA ALA A 465 17.86 53.58 -13.14
C ALA A 465 17.11 52.23 -13.10
N THR A 466 16.88 51.62 -14.25
CA THR A 466 16.42 50.22 -14.34
C THR A 466 17.54 49.35 -14.88
N VAL A 467 17.89 48.28 -14.18
CA VAL A 467 18.99 47.39 -14.53
C VAL A 467 18.49 45.94 -14.58
N PHE A 468 18.58 45.32 -15.73
CA PHE A 468 18.44 43.88 -15.89
C PHE A 468 19.84 43.24 -15.92
N THR A 469 20.05 42.23 -15.11
CA THR A 469 21.32 41.49 -15.02
C THR A 469 21.08 40.06 -15.44
N VAL A 470 21.67 39.63 -16.55
CA VAL A 470 21.66 38.24 -17.03
C VAL A 470 22.95 37.60 -16.58
N THR A 471 22.84 36.49 -15.82
CA THR A 471 24.01 35.67 -15.42
C THR A 471 24.01 34.36 -16.14
N ILE A 472 25.13 33.93 -16.70
CA ILE A 472 25.31 32.66 -17.37
C ILE A 472 26.57 32.00 -16.81
N PRO A 473 26.47 30.76 -16.27
CA PRO A 473 27.67 30.06 -15.79
C PRO A 473 28.60 29.76 -16.99
N LEU A 474 29.84 30.15 -16.86
CA LEU A 474 30.89 29.69 -17.76
C LEU A 474 31.06 28.22 -17.38
N GLY A 475 30.49 27.28 -18.17
CA GLY A 475 30.66 25.85 -17.94
C GLY A 475 32.12 25.56 -17.65
N ALA A 476 32.44 24.72 -16.69
CA ALA A 476 33.81 24.26 -16.45
C ALA A 476 34.37 23.86 -17.80
N ALA A 477 35.39 24.59 -18.28
CA ALA A 477 36.11 24.21 -19.48
C ALA A 477 36.52 22.74 -19.29
N SER A 478 35.93 21.82 -20.09
CA SER A 478 36.38 20.45 -20.07
C SER A 478 37.84 20.49 -20.44
N SER A 479 38.69 20.38 -19.42
CA SER A 479 40.11 20.10 -19.64
C SER A 479 40.20 18.81 -20.46
N ARG A 480 40.41 18.96 -21.74
CA ARG A 480 40.97 17.89 -22.55
C ARG A 480 42.47 17.79 -22.31
#